data_b1787a866e60f355b9e38a15829f1294
#
_entry.id   b1787a866e60f355b9e38a15829f1294
#
_cell.length_a   1.000
_cell.length_b   1.000
_cell.length_c   1.000
_cell.angle_alpha   90.00
_cell.angle_beta   90.00
_cell.angle_gamma   90.00
#
_symmetry.space_group_name_H-M   'P 1'
#
loop_
_entity.id
_entity.type
_entity.pdbx_description
1 polymer ?
#
loop_
_entity_poly.entity_id
_entity_poly.type
_entity_poly.pdbx_seq_one_letter_code
_entity_poly.pdbx_strand_id
1 'polypeptide(L)'
;GAAMVDGKLLRGTAGRAGHFGHMSLDPEGPPDVCLSPGSLEVAIGNCTILERSNGRFESTHDLIKAHLTGDTTATTIWIKSVKALACGLCSIINVLDPEAAIIGGGIARAGDTLFTPLKNFLNDIEWRPLGEATQILPAQLGEYAGAVGAARNALDKRRT
;
A
#
# COMPACT_ATOMS: atom_id res chain seq x y z
N GLY A 1 5.01 -5.75 -1.77
CA GLY A 1 4.83 -5.05 -3.06
C GLY A 1 5.77 -5.59 -4.13
N ALA A 2 5.70 -5.01 -5.32
CA ALA A 2 6.57 -5.31 -6.45
C ALA A 2 6.60 -4.10 -7.40
N ALA A 3 7.69 -3.94 -8.15
CA ALA A 3 7.78 -2.97 -9.24
C ALA A 3 8.10 -3.69 -10.56
N MET A 4 7.48 -3.21 -11.63
CA MET A 4 7.79 -3.60 -13.00
C MET A 4 8.50 -2.43 -13.69
N VAL A 5 9.68 -2.68 -14.25
CA VAL A 5 10.47 -1.69 -15.00
C VAL A 5 10.80 -2.29 -16.35
N ASP A 6 10.49 -1.61 -17.44
CA ASP A 6 10.67 -2.10 -18.81
C ASP A 6 10.09 -3.50 -19.05
N GLY A 7 8.91 -3.75 -18.49
CA GLY A 7 8.22 -5.04 -18.60
C GLY A 7 8.84 -6.17 -17.77
N LYS A 8 9.84 -5.88 -16.93
CA LYS A 8 10.53 -6.87 -16.09
C LYS A 8 10.30 -6.61 -14.61
N LEU A 9 10.15 -7.68 -13.85
CA LEU A 9 10.05 -7.59 -12.39
C LEU A 9 11.39 -7.12 -11.81
N LEU A 10 11.34 -5.99 -11.08
CA LEU A 10 12.48 -5.50 -10.33
C LEU A 10 12.78 -6.45 -9.16
N ARG A 11 13.93 -7.11 -9.16
CA ARG A 11 14.30 -8.09 -8.14
C ARG A 11 15.32 -7.55 -7.13
N GLY A 12 16.19 -6.65 -7.57
CA GLY A 12 17.37 -6.24 -6.79
C GLY A 12 18.40 -7.38 -6.66
N THR A 13 19.50 -7.10 -5.97
CA THR A 13 20.62 -8.04 -5.82
C THR A 13 20.24 -9.29 -5.02
N ALA A 14 19.47 -9.15 -3.97
CA ALA A 14 19.08 -10.23 -3.05
C ALA A 14 17.58 -10.58 -3.13
N GLY A 15 16.88 -10.19 -4.20
CA GLY A 15 15.46 -10.44 -4.35
C GLY A 15 14.55 -9.62 -3.42
N ARG A 16 15.07 -8.54 -2.79
CA ARG A 16 14.33 -7.73 -1.82
C ARG A 16 13.68 -6.48 -2.41
N ALA A 17 13.89 -6.19 -3.69
CA ALA A 17 13.25 -5.04 -4.31
C ALA A 17 11.71 -5.17 -4.28
N GLY A 18 11.02 -4.06 -4.04
CA GLY A 18 9.56 -4.04 -3.96
C GLY A 18 8.97 -4.31 -2.58
N HIS A 19 9.76 -4.50 -1.52
CA HIS A 19 9.27 -4.60 -0.15
C HIS A 19 8.85 -3.22 0.40
N PHE A 20 7.98 -2.54 -0.31
CA PHE A 20 7.56 -1.16 -0.02
C PHE A 20 6.89 -0.99 1.35
N GLY A 21 6.30 -2.05 1.92
CA GLY A 21 5.73 -2.01 3.26
C GLY A 21 6.74 -1.65 4.36
N HIS A 22 8.02 -1.95 4.13
CA HIS A 22 9.10 -1.70 5.10
C HIS A 22 9.79 -0.33 4.92
N MET A 23 9.24 0.56 4.07
CA MET A 23 9.71 1.95 4.03
C MET A 23 9.34 2.66 5.33
N SER A 24 10.33 3.28 5.97
CA SER A 24 10.11 4.12 7.16
C SER A 24 9.39 5.40 6.75
N LEU A 25 8.28 5.68 7.40
CA LEU A 25 7.52 6.94 7.29
C LEU A 25 7.72 7.82 8.53
N ASP A 26 8.16 7.22 9.63
CA ASP A 26 8.38 7.90 10.90
C ASP A 26 9.65 7.30 11.58
N PRO A 27 10.77 8.04 11.60
CA PRO A 27 12.02 7.55 12.19
C PRO A 27 11.94 7.30 13.70
N GLU A 28 10.97 7.90 14.39
CA GLU A 28 10.72 7.71 15.83
C GLU A 28 9.60 6.70 16.10
N GLY A 29 9.00 6.13 15.05
CA GLY A 29 7.91 5.17 15.16
C GLY A 29 8.38 3.78 15.62
N PRO A 30 7.44 2.92 16.06
CA PRO A 30 7.77 1.56 16.46
C PRO A 30 8.36 0.76 15.30
N PRO A 31 9.32 -0.14 15.56
CA PRO A 31 9.91 -0.97 14.52
C PRO A 31 8.92 -2.04 14.04
N ASP A 32 8.99 -2.36 12.75
CA ASP A 32 8.30 -3.51 12.17
C ASP A 32 9.12 -4.81 12.33
N VAL A 33 8.64 -5.91 11.73
CA VAL A 33 9.29 -7.22 11.76
C VAL A 33 10.70 -7.23 11.15
N CYS A 34 11.01 -6.24 10.30
CA CYS A 34 12.32 -6.04 9.68
C CYS A 34 13.18 -5.00 10.41
N LEU A 35 12.74 -4.54 11.57
CA LEU A 35 13.35 -3.49 12.39
C LEU A 35 13.35 -2.10 11.72
N SER A 36 12.52 -1.88 10.70
CA SER A 36 12.32 -0.56 10.09
C SER A 36 11.42 0.29 10.99
N PRO A 37 11.89 1.46 11.49
CA PRO A 37 11.11 2.29 12.40
C PRO A 37 9.93 2.93 11.66
N GLY A 38 8.73 2.91 12.26
CA GLY A 38 7.53 3.56 11.75
C GLY A 38 7.23 3.25 10.29
N SER A 39 7.33 1.99 9.90
CA SER A 39 7.17 1.59 8.51
C SER A 39 5.73 1.75 8.01
N LEU A 40 5.56 1.79 6.68
CA LEU A 40 4.25 1.82 6.04
C LEU A 40 3.38 0.64 6.50
N GLU A 41 3.96 -0.56 6.66
CA GLU A 41 3.23 -1.74 7.15
C GLU A 41 2.71 -1.53 8.58
N VAL A 42 3.51 -0.94 9.46
CA VAL A 42 3.04 -0.58 10.83
C VAL A 42 1.89 0.41 10.76
N ALA A 43 1.94 1.37 9.85
CA ALA A 43 0.93 2.43 9.76
C ALA A 43 -0.43 1.96 9.21
N ILE A 44 -0.45 0.91 8.35
CA ILE A 44 -1.68 0.47 7.68
C ILE A 44 -1.98 -1.02 7.80
N GLY A 45 -1.02 -1.83 8.25
CA GLY A 45 -1.13 -3.28 8.30
C GLY A 45 -2.24 -3.79 9.21
N ASN A 46 -2.80 -4.95 8.83
CA ASN A 46 -3.77 -5.64 9.69
C ASN A 46 -3.10 -6.18 10.97
N CYS A 47 -1.81 -6.51 10.91
CA CYS A 47 -1.04 -7.02 12.04
C CYS A 47 -0.90 -6.03 13.21
N THR A 48 -1.02 -4.73 12.95
CA THR A 48 -0.88 -3.67 13.96
C THR A 48 -2.20 -3.01 14.36
N ILE A 49 -3.33 -3.45 13.80
CA ILE A 49 -4.61 -2.77 14.02
C ILE A 49 -5.03 -2.80 15.49
N LEU A 50 -4.79 -3.90 16.20
CA LEU A 50 -5.13 -4.03 17.61
C LEU A 50 -4.37 -2.98 18.45
N GLU A 51 -3.06 -2.82 18.22
CA GLU A 51 -2.22 -1.84 18.89
C GLU A 51 -2.63 -0.40 18.50
N ARG A 52 -2.75 -0.10 17.21
CA ARG A 52 -3.13 1.23 16.70
C ARG A 52 -4.53 1.68 17.15
N SER A 53 -5.38 0.73 17.51
CA SER A 53 -6.73 0.99 18.01
C SER A 53 -6.86 0.90 19.53
N ASN A 54 -5.76 0.72 20.26
CA ASN A 54 -5.77 0.45 21.71
C ASN A 54 -6.69 -0.71 22.09
N GLY A 55 -6.62 -1.80 21.33
CA GLY A 55 -7.41 -3.01 21.57
C GLY A 55 -8.86 -2.96 21.07
N ARG A 56 -9.28 -1.89 20.37
CA ARG A 56 -10.69 -1.68 20.02
C ARG A 56 -11.14 -2.46 18.79
N PHE A 57 -10.26 -2.68 17.82
CA PHE A 57 -10.55 -3.40 16.57
C PHE A 57 -9.57 -4.55 16.38
N GLU A 58 -10.09 -5.74 16.07
CA GLU A 58 -9.29 -6.93 15.85
C GLU A 58 -8.76 -7.04 14.42
N SER A 59 -9.41 -6.35 13.47
CA SER A 59 -9.02 -6.37 12.07
C SER A 59 -9.27 -5.03 11.36
N THR A 60 -8.56 -4.83 10.26
CA THR A 60 -8.84 -3.70 9.36
C THR A 60 -10.27 -3.75 8.81
N HIS A 61 -10.85 -4.95 8.64
CA HIS A 61 -12.24 -5.10 8.23
C HIS A 61 -13.21 -4.53 9.28
N ASP A 62 -13.00 -4.83 10.56
CA ASP A 62 -13.84 -4.31 11.66
C ASP A 62 -13.69 -2.80 11.79
N LEU A 63 -12.47 -2.29 11.64
CA LEU A 63 -12.20 -0.85 11.59
C LEU A 63 -13.00 -0.16 10.47
N ILE A 64 -12.95 -0.70 9.24
CA ILE A 64 -13.66 -0.12 8.09
C ILE A 64 -15.18 -0.21 8.31
N LYS A 65 -15.68 -1.32 8.82
CA LYS A 65 -17.10 -1.48 9.14
C LYS A 65 -17.57 -0.43 10.16
N ALA A 66 -16.80 -0.21 11.23
CA ALA A 66 -17.12 0.82 12.22
C ALA A 66 -17.03 2.24 11.63
N HIS A 67 -16.03 2.52 10.78
CA HIS A 67 -15.93 3.78 10.05
C HIS A 67 -17.19 4.05 9.20
N LEU A 68 -17.66 3.06 8.45
CA LEU A 68 -18.85 3.19 7.60
C LEU A 68 -20.16 3.41 8.40
N THR A 69 -20.18 3.00 9.67
CA THR A 69 -21.33 3.27 10.58
C THR A 69 -21.19 4.57 11.38
N GLY A 70 -20.18 5.39 11.08
CA GLY A 70 -19.99 6.72 11.66
C GLY A 70 -19.20 6.75 12.98
N ASP A 71 -18.49 5.67 13.34
CA ASP A 71 -17.60 5.67 14.50
C ASP A 71 -16.44 6.65 14.28
N THR A 72 -16.35 7.68 15.10
CA THR A 72 -15.36 8.76 14.97
C THR A 72 -13.93 8.28 15.22
N THR A 73 -13.73 7.35 16.17
CA THR A 73 -12.42 6.77 16.46
C THR A 73 -11.95 5.92 15.29
N ALA A 74 -12.83 5.06 14.76
CA ALA A 74 -12.53 4.27 13.57
C ALA A 74 -12.21 5.15 12.37
N THR A 75 -12.98 6.22 12.17
CA THR A 75 -12.72 7.20 11.11
C THR A 75 -11.34 7.83 11.24
N THR A 76 -10.97 8.27 12.44
CA THR A 76 -9.65 8.89 12.70
C THR A 76 -8.51 7.92 12.37
N ILE A 77 -8.60 6.66 12.84
CA ILE A 77 -7.58 5.64 12.60
C ILE A 77 -7.51 5.29 11.11
N TRP A 78 -8.67 5.12 10.45
CA TRP A 78 -8.74 4.79 9.03
C TRP A 78 -8.12 5.87 8.16
N ILE A 79 -8.52 7.12 8.35
CA ILE A 79 -8.00 8.26 7.57
C ILE A 79 -6.51 8.46 7.81
N LYS A 80 -6.00 8.28 9.04
CA LYS A 80 -4.57 8.28 9.32
C LYS A 80 -3.83 7.19 8.55
N SER A 81 -4.39 5.98 8.47
CA SER A 81 -3.82 4.87 7.70
C SER A 81 -3.79 5.15 6.20
N VAL A 82 -4.88 5.71 5.64
CA VAL A 82 -4.94 6.08 4.22
C VAL A 82 -3.95 7.20 3.90
N LYS A 83 -3.79 8.17 4.79
CA LYS A 83 -2.78 9.23 4.63
C LYS A 83 -1.36 8.68 4.65
N ALA A 84 -1.05 7.72 5.53
CA ALA A 84 0.24 7.04 5.54
C ALA A 84 0.50 6.29 4.23
N LEU A 85 -0.53 5.62 3.67
CA LEU A 85 -0.44 4.98 2.36
C LEU A 85 -0.14 6.00 1.25
N ALA A 86 -0.79 7.16 1.28
CA ALA A 86 -0.51 8.24 0.32
C ALA A 86 0.94 8.72 0.40
N CYS A 87 1.48 8.93 1.61
CA CYS A 87 2.89 9.30 1.80
C CYS A 87 3.84 8.23 1.27
N GLY A 88 3.57 6.95 1.55
CA GLY A 88 4.36 5.85 1.03
C GLY A 88 4.32 5.78 -0.51
N LEU A 89 3.13 5.92 -1.10
CA LEU A 89 2.99 5.95 -2.56
C LEU A 89 3.68 7.16 -3.18
N CYS A 90 3.56 8.36 -2.58
CA CYS A 90 4.27 9.54 -3.03
C CYS A 90 5.79 9.31 -3.06
N SER A 91 6.34 8.66 -2.04
CA SER A 91 7.77 8.29 -2.00
C SER A 91 8.14 7.32 -3.14
N ILE A 92 7.31 6.31 -3.40
CA ILE A 92 7.52 5.36 -4.50
C ILE A 92 7.43 6.06 -5.85
N ILE A 93 6.45 6.95 -6.03
CA ILE A 93 6.27 7.75 -7.24
C ILE A 93 7.53 8.60 -7.51
N ASN A 94 8.03 9.30 -6.50
CA ASN A 94 9.24 10.12 -6.63
C ASN A 94 10.51 9.30 -6.95
N VAL A 95 10.58 8.02 -6.57
CA VAL A 95 11.76 7.16 -6.78
C VAL A 95 11.68 6.42 -8.11
N LEU A 96 10.48 5.98 -8.52
CA LEU A 96 10.32 5.07 -9.66
C LEU A 96 9.61 5.70 -10.87
N ASP A 97 8.95 6.85 -10.69
CA ASP A 97 8.14 7.52 -11.72
C ASP A 97 7.23 6.53 -12.51
N PRO A 98 6.34 5.80 -11.83
CA PRO A 98 5.56 4.76 -12.46
C PRO A 98 4.36 5.32 -13.23
N GLU A 99 4.00 4.71 -14.34
CA GLU A 99 2.74 4.97 -15.07
C GLU A 99 1.51 4.74 -14.17
N ALA A 100 1.54 3.69 -13.36
CA ALA A 100 0.44 3.34 -12.47
C ALA A 100 0.92 2.66 -11.18
N ALA A 101 0.21 2.93 -10.07
CA ALA A 101 0.29 2.16 -8.84
C ALA A 101 -0.98 1.31 -8.67
N ILE A 102 -0.80 -0.01 -8.62
CA ILE A 102 -1.90 -0.97 -8.51
C ILE A 102 -2.04 -1.41 -7.06
N ILE A 103 -3.17 -1.10 -6.45
CA ILE A 103 -3.46 -1.45 -5.05
C ILE A 103 -4.27 -2.74 -5.01
N GLY A 104 -3.71 -3.75 -4.36
CA GLY A 104 -4.34 -5.06 -4.20
C GLY A 104 -4.46 -5.51 -2.75
N GLY A 105 -4.83 -6.79 -2.58
CA GLY A 105 -5.01 -7.40 -1.26
C GLY A 105 -6.31 -7.00 -0.56
N GLY A 106 -6.38 -7.32 0.73
CA GLY A 106 -7.59 -7.12 1.54
C GLY A 106 -8.03 -5.65 1.64
N ILE A 107 -7.09 -4.72 1.69
CA ILE A 107 -7.36 -3.29 1.84
C ILE A 107 -8.07 -2.70 0.60
N ALA A 108 -7.78 -3.20 -0.59
CA ALA A 108 -8.40 -2.74 -1.83
C ALA A 108 -9.90 -3.07 -1.90
N ARG A 109 -10.38 -4.04 -1.12
CA ARG A 109 -11.81 -4.39 -1.02
C ARG A 109 -12.65 -3.28 -0.37
N ALA A 110 -12.01 -2.30 0.27
CA ALA A 110 -12.70 -1.13 0.80
C ALA A 110 -13.25 -0.20 -0.30
N GLY A 111 -12.88 -0.41 -1.57
CA GLY A 111 -13.40 0.35 -2.69
C GLY A 111 -13.24 1.86 -2.50
N ASP A 112 -14.29 2.62 -2.77
CA ASP A 112 -14.25 4.09 -2.69
C ASP A 112 -13.91 4.62 -1.29
N THR A 113 -14.15 3.86 -0.23
CA THR A 113 -13.74 4.19 1.14
C THR A 113 -12.22 4.31 1.26
N LEU A 114 -11.46 3.58 0.43
CA LEU A 114 -10.02 3.70 0.31
C LEU A 114 -9.63 4.67 -0.80
N PHE A 115 -10.10 4.43 -2.04
CA PHE A 115 -9.56 5.09 -3.22
C PHE A 115 -9.87 6.58 -3.28
N THR A 116 -11.03 7.01 -2.80
CA THR A 116 -11.40 8.43 -2.79
C THR A 116 -10.48 9.27 -1.88
N PRO A 117 -10.36 8.99 -0.57
CA PRO A 117 -9.46 9.75 0.28
C PRO A 117 -7.98 9.58 -0.10
N LEU A 118 -7.57 8.41 -0.60
CA LEU A 118 -6.21 8.17 -1.09
C LEU A 118 -5.84 9.12 -2.23
N LYS A 119 -6.70 9.22 -3.25
CA LYS A 119 -6.50 10.13 -4.38
C LYS A 119 -6.49 11.60 -3.94
N ASN A 120 -7.36 11.97 -2.99
CA ASN A 120 -7.38 13.33 -2.44
C ASN A 120 -6.05 13.66 -1.76
N PHE A 121 -5.53 12.78 -0.89
CA PHE A 121 -4.24 13.01 -0.25
C PHE A 121 -3.09 13.07 -1.26
N LEU A 122 -3.09 12.21 -2.29
CA LEU A 122 -2.07 12.27 -3.34
C LEU A 122 -2.15 13.58 -4.15
N ASN A 123 -3.34 14.09 -4.42
CA ASN A 123 -3.50 15.40 -5.08
C ASN A 123 -2.82 16.53 -4.32
N ASP A 124 -2.75 16.43 -2.99
CA ASP A 124 -2.14 17.45 -2.15
C ASP A 124 -0.60 17.34 -2.06
N ILE A 125 -0.04 16.14 -2.26
CA ILE A 125 1.38 15.87 -1.95
C ILE A 125 2.21 15.35 -3.12
N GLU A 126 1.59 14.83 -4.19
CA GLU A 126 2.31 14.30 -5.35
C GLU A 126 2.93 15.43 -6.16
N TRP A 127 4.24 15.36 -6.37
CA TRP A 127 4.94 16.26 -7.28
C TRP A 127 4.65 15.89 -8.74
N ARG A 128 4.08 16.84 -9.50
CA ARG A 128 3.62 16.67 -10.87
C ARG A 128 4.27 17.69 -11.80
N PRO A 129 5.53 17.49 -12.20
CA PRO A 129 6.26 18.48 -13.01
C PRO A 129 5.63 18.73 -14.39
N LEU A 130 4.95 17.73 -14.94
CA LEU A 130 4.25 17.82 -16.24
C LEU A 130 2.72 17.98 -16.09
N GLY A 131 2.22 18.09 -14.87
CA GLY A 131 0.79 18.26 -14.58
C GLY A 131 -0.01 16.95 -14.55
N GLU A 132 0.56 15.82 -14.94
CA GLU A 132 -0.11 14.52 -14.94
C GLU A 132 0.06 13.80 -13.59
N ALA A 133 -1.01 13.13 -13.14
CA ALA A 133 -1.01 12.33 -11.92
C ALA A 133 -0.71 10.87 -12.25
N THR A 134 0.03 10.19 -11.37
CA THR A 134 0.17 8.73 -11.43
C THR A 134 -1.19 8.05 -11.28
N GLN A 135 -1.48 7.08 -12.14
CA GLN A 135 -2.75 6.36 -12.07
C GLN A 135 -2.78 5.46 -10.82
N ILE A 136 -3.81 5.61 -9.99
CA ILE A 136 -4.04 4.73 -8.83
C ILE A 136 -5.20 3.80 -9.17
N LEU A 137 -4.89 2.52 -9.36
CA LEU A 137 -5.81 1.52 -9.88
C LEU A 137 -6.04 0.38 -8.87
N PRO A 138 -7.27 -0.18 -8.80
CA PRO A 138 -7.51 -1.42 -8.06
C PRO A 138 -6.96 -2.62 -8.83
N ALA A 139 -6.42 -3.62 -8.12
CA ALA A 139 -6.03 -4.89 -8.70
C ALA A 139 -7.25 -5.66 -9.21
N GLN A 140 -7.16 -6.23 -10.42
CA GLN A 140 -8.28 -6.91 -11.08
C GLN A 140 -8.35 -8.41 -10.82
N LEU A 141 -7.22 -9.06 -10.47
CA LEU A 141 -7.14 -10.52 -10.35
C LEU A 141 -7.62 -11.06 -8.99
N GLY A 142 -7.94 -10.21 -8.04
CA GLY A 142 -8.44 -10.61 -6.72
C GLY A 142 -7.57 -11.68 -6.05
N GLU A 143 -8.17 -12.77 -5.63
CA GLU A 143 -7.51 -13.89 -4.95
C GLU A 143 -6.58 -14.69 -5.87
N TYR A 144 -6.77 -14.61 -7.17
CA TYR A 144 -5.96 -15.32 -8.18
C TYR A 144 -4.65 -14.60 -8.50
N ALA A 145 -4.43 -13.37 -8.02
CA ALA A 145 -3.25 -12.57 -8.36
C ALA A 145 -1.93 -13.32 -8.12
N GLY A 146 -1.82 -14.03 -6.98
CA GLY A 146 -0.64 -14.82 -6.65
C GLY A 146 -0.41 -15.99 -7.60
N ALA A 147 -1.46 -16.76 -7.91
CA ALA A 147 -1.38 -17.91 -8.80
C ALA A 147 -1.04 -17.49 -10.25
N VAL A 148 -1.71 -16.47 -10.75
CA VAL A 148 -1.44 -15.92 -12.10
C VAL A 148 -0.02 -15.36 -12.19
N GLY A 149 0.42 -14.61 -11.17
CA GLY A 149 1.79 -14.09 -11.11
C GLY A 149 2.85 -15.18 -11.07
N ALA A 150 2.64 -16.26 -10.31
CA ALA A 150 3.55 -17.40 -10.27
C ALA A 150 3.62 -18.12 -11.63
N ALA A 151 2.47 -18.36 -12.27
CA ALA A 151 2.40 -18.96 -13.60
C ALA A 151 3.13 -18.12 -14.64
N ARG A 152 2.91 -16.80 -14.65
CA ARG A 152 3.61 -15.87 -15.54
C ARG A 152 5.12 -15.89 -15.33
N ASN A 153 5.58 -15.84 -14.08
CA ASN A 153 7.01 -15.90 -13.76
C ASN A 153 7.67 -17.22 -14.21
N ALA A 154 6.95 -18.33 -14.13
CA ALA A 154 7.45 -19.62 -14.63
C ALA A 154 7.60 -19.65 -16.16
N LEU A 155 6.66 -19.02 -16.88
CA LEU A 155 6.72 -18.90 -18.35
C LEU A 155 7.88 -18.00 -18.79
N ASP A 156 8.10 -16.90 -18.12
CA ASP A 156 9.17 -15.94 -18.45
C ASP A 156 10.56 -16.56 -18.24
N LYS A 157 10.74 -17.42 -17.20
CA LYS A 157 11.99 -18.15 -16.95
C LYS A 157 12.32 -19.22 -18.02
N ARG A 158 11.32 -19.68 -18.81
CA ARG A 158 11.56 -20.63 -19.91
C ARG A 158 11.99 -19.96 -21.21
N ARG A 159 11.90 -18.62 -21.27
CA ARG A 159 12.22 -17.82 -22.46
C ARG A 159 13.60 -17.15 -22.38
N THR A 160 14.27 -17.26 -21.25
CA THR A 160 15.65 -16.87 -21.01
C THR A 160 16.57 -18.08 -20.92
#